data_8568871f15fbea84ab75a483d2213849
#
_entry.id   8568871f15fbea84ab75a483d2213849
#
_cell.length_a   1.000
_cell.length_b   1.000
_cell.length_c   1.000
_cell.angle_alpha   90.00
_cell.angle_beta   90.00
_cell.angle_gamma   90.00
#
_symmetry.space_group_name_H-M   'P 1'
#
loop_
_entity.id
_entity.type
_entity.pdbx_description
1 polymer ?
#
loop_
_entity_poly.entity_id
_entity_poly.type
_entity_poly.pdbx_seq_one_letter_code
_entity_poly.pdbx_strand_id
1 'polypeptide(L)'
;MNITVYLGANEGNNPSLKRAVKELGTWIGKSGNALIYGGSKSGLMGALADSVLNAGGNVTGVEPQFFIENEFQHEGITKLIVTKDMSERKNKMIELGNAFIAFPAVSFGSGFARVMYRSSNTFSSSVRLSNG
;
A
#
# COMPACT_ATOMS: atom_id res chain seq x y z
N MET A 1 10.76 9.25 2.01
CA MET A 1 9.51 9.74 1.39
C MET A 1 8.35 8.82 1.75
N ASN A 2 7.16 9.29 1.55
CA ASN A 2 5.96 8.48 1.76
C ASN A 2 5.55 7.83 0.43
N ILE A 3 5.35 6.51 0.46
CA ILE A 3 4.95 5.76 -0.73
C ILE A 3 3.54 5.23 -0.50
N THR A 4 2.59 5.72 -1.30
CA THR A 4 1.22 5.25 -1.24
C THR A 4 1.08 4.05 -2.17
N VAL A 5 0.59 2.93 -1.64
CA VAL A 5 0.41 1.69 -2.41
C VAL A 5 -1.07 1.35 -2.50
N TYR A 6 -1.54 1.15 -3.70
CA TYR A 6 -2.90 0.71 -3.99
C TYR A 6 -2.90 -0.75 -4.41
N LEU A 7 -3.59 -1.58 -3.69
CA LEU A 7 -3.80 -2.98 -4.05
C LEU A 7 -5.04 -3.51 -3.34
N GLY A 8 -5.62 -4.57 -3.89
CA GLY A 8 -6.75 -5.23 -3.24
C GLY A 8 -6.33 -6.04 -2.04
N ALA A 9 -7.25 -6.26 -1.12
CA ALA A 9 -7.01 -7.11 0.05
C ALA A 9 -6.95 -8.60 -0.32
N ASN A 10 -7.57 -8.98 -1.42
CA ASN A 10 -7.67 -10.36 -1.84
C ASN A 10 -6.36 -10.84 -2.47
N GLU A 11 -5.81 -11.92 -1.93
CA GLU A 11 -4.58 -12.52 -2.46
C GLU A 11 -4.78 -13.22 -3.81
N GLY A 12 -6.00 -13.62 -4.13
CA GLY A 12 -6.24 -14.46 -5.27
C GLY A 12 -5.50 -15.79 -5.14
N ASN A 13 -5.12 -16.38 -6.27
CA ASN A 13 -4.40 -17.64 -6.32
C ASN A 13 -2.99 -17.47 -6.86
N ASN A 14 -2.42 -16.27 -6.77
CA ASN A 14 -1.11 -15.99 -7.35
C ASN A 14 -0.03 -15.78 -6.29
N PRO A 15 0.76 -16.84 -5.98
CA PRO A 15 1.84 -16.70 -5.02
C PRO A 15 2.96 -15.75 -5.47
N SER A 16 3.12 -15.54 -6.77
CA SER A 16 4.10 -14.58 -7.29
C SER A 16 3.73 -13.16 -6.92
N LEU A 17 2.44 -12.82 -6.93
CA LEU A 17 1.96 -11.51 -6.53
C LEU A 17 2.22 -11.27 -5.05
N LYS A 18 1.96 -12.25 -4.21
CA LYS A 18 2.25 -12.14 -2.78
C LYS A 18 3.74 -11.93 -2.51
N ARG A 19 4.59 -12.64 -3.24
CA ARG A 19 6.04 -12.48 -3.13
C ARG A 19 6.48 -11.08 -3.54
N ALA A 20 5.94 -10.56 -4.64
CA ALA A 20 6.24 -9.21 -5.12
C ALA A 20 5.84 -8.15 -4.10
N VAL A 21 4.67 -8.31 -3.49
CA VAL A 21 4.17 -7.41 -2.44
C VAL A 21 5.09 -7.41 -1.23
N LYS A 22 5.54 -8.59 -0.79
CA LYS A 22 6.46 -8.71 0.34
C LYS A 22 7.83 -8.11 0.04
N GLU A 23 8.34 -8.31 -1.17
CA GLU A 23 9.60 -7.72 -1.59
C GLU A 23 9.52 -6.20 -1.62
N LEU A 24 8.41 -5.66 -2.12
CA LEU A 24 8.17 -4.23 -2.12
C LEU A 24 8.15 -3.67 -0.69
N GLY A 25 7.42 -4.32 0.20
CA GLY A 25 7.35 -3.90 1.60
C GLY A 25 8.71 -3.88 2.27
N THR A 26 9.50 -4.93 2.06
CA THR A 26 10.86 -5.02 2.59
C THR A 26 11.73 -3.89 2.06
N TRP A 27 11.63 -3.60 0.77
CA TRP A 27 12.38 -2.50 0.15
C TRP A 27 11.97 -1.14 0.73
N ILE A 28 10.66 -0.90 0.90
CA ILE A 28 10.18 0.34 1.49
C ILE A 28 10.78 0.55 2.87
N GLY A 29 10.73 -0.48 3.70
CA GLY A 29 11.27 -0.40 5.06
C GLY A 29 12.77 -0.19 5.11
N LYS A 30 13.51 -0.96 4.31
CA LYS A 30 14.98 -0.88 4.29
C LYS A 30 15.51 0.42 3.70
N SER A 31 14.77 1.03 2.78
CA SER A 31 15.20 2.28 2.14
C SER A 31 14.88 3.53 2.97
N GLY A 32 14.33 3.38 4.16
CA GLY A 32 13.99 4.52 5.00
C GLY A 32 12.73 5.26 4.55
N ASN A 33 11.92 4.65 3.71
CA ASN A 33 10.65 5.22 3.27
C ASN A 33 9.51 4.77 4.18
N ALA A 34 8.37 5.44 4.08
CA ALA A 34 7.18 5.07 4.83
C ALA A 34 6.08 4.60 3.87
N LEU A 35 5.28 3.65 4.33
CA LEU A 35 4.14 3.15 3.58
C LEU A 35 2.87 3.91 3.97
N ILE A 36 2.10 4.32 2.97
CA ILE A 36 0.72 4.80 3.13
C ILE A 36 -0.17 3.81 2.40
N TYR A 37 -1.13 3.23 3.10
CA TYR A 37 -1.99 2.21 2.49
C TYR A 37 -3.38 2.20 3.11
N GLY A 38 -4.19 1.23 2.72
CA GLY A 38 -5.59 1.16 3.14
C GLY A 38 -5.87 0.72 4.57
N GLY A 39 -4.85 0.32 5.32
CA GLY A 39 -5.01 0.02 6.75
C GLY A 39 -5.41 -1.41 7.10
N SER A 40 -5.78 -2.25 6.15
CA SER A 40 -6.24 -3.60 6.42
C SER A 40 -5.13 -4.52 6.92
N LYS A 41 -5.50 -5.45 7.79
CA LYS A 41 -4.60 -6.51 8.25
C LYS A 41 -4.68 -7.77 7.39
N SER A 42 -5.62 -7.84 6.46
CA SER A 42 -5.93 -9.05 5.69
C SER A 42 -5.26 -9.07 4.32
N GLY A 43 -5.03 -10.27 3.81
CA GLY A 43 -4.60 -10.50 2.44
C GLY A 43 -3.28 -9.82 2.09
N LEU A 44 -3.20 -9.33 0.86
CA LEU A 44 -1.99 -8.67 0.36
C LEU A 44 -1.69 -7.37 1.09
N MET A 45 -2.70 -6.65 1.53
CA MET A 45 -2.50 -5.40 2.28
C MET A 45 -1.81 -5.67 3.61
N GLY A 46 -2.26 -6.69 4.33
CA GLY A 46 -1.62 -7.10 5.58
C GLY A 46 -0.19 -7.58 5.38
N ALA A 47 0.03 -8.37 4.33
CA ALA A 47 1.36 -8.86 4.00
C ALA A 47 2.34 -7.71 3.67
N LEU A 48 1.86 -6.71 2.95
CA LEU A 48 2.66 -5.52 2.64
C LEU A 48 3.04 -4.76 3.90
N ALA A 49 2.06 -4.47 4.74
CA ALA A 49 2.29 -3.73 6.00
C ALA A 49 3.27 -4.48 6.90
N ASP A 50 3.07 -5.77 7.08
CA ASP A 50 3.97 -6.60 7.90
C ASP A 50 5.40 -6.59 7.38
N SER A 51 5.57 -6.64 6.06
CA SER A 51 6.90 -6.64 5.44
C SER A 51 7.63 -5.32 5.68
N VAL A 52 6.93 -4.20 5.61
CA VAL A 52 7.51 -2.88 5.91
C VAL A 52 7.93 -2.81 7.38
N LEU A 53 7.04 -3.21 8.28
CA LEU A 53 7.31 -3.21 9.73
C LEU A 53 8.49 -4.11 10.08
N ASN A 54 8.54 -5.31 9.52
CA ASN A 54 9.62 -6.26 9.76
C ASN A 54 10.97 -5.73 9.26
N ALA A 55 10.96 -4.88 8.27
CA ALA A 55 12.18 -4.25 7.74
C ALA A 55 12.54 -2.94 8.46
N GLY A 56 11.81 -2.60 9.51
CA GLY A 56 12.10 -1.42 10.33
C GLY A 56 11.47 -0.13 9.82
N GLY A 57 10.54 -0.21 8.87
CA GLY A 57 9.88 0.96 8.31
C GLY A 57 8.63 1.39 9.06
N ASN A 58 8.11 2.54 8.70
CA ASN A 58 6.87 3.08 9.25
C ASN A 58 5.69 2.82 8.31
N VAL A 59 4.54 2.55 8.88
CA VAL A 59 3.31 2.27 8.14
C VAL A 59 2.18 3.14 8.65
N THR A 60 1.54 3.88 7.75
CA THR A 60 0.33 4.63 8.04
C THR A 60 -0.83 4.01 7.27
N GLY A 61 -1.84 3.58 7.99
CA GLY A 61 -3.09 3.11 7.41
C GLY A 61 -4.11 4.23 7.35
N VAL A 62 -4.91 4.26 6.30
CA VAL A 62 -6.00 5.22 6.15
C VAL A 62 -7.28 4.43 5.91
N GLU A 63 -8.19 4.44 6.87
CA GLU A 63 -9.42 3.65 6.80
C GLU A 63 -10.66 4.47 7.10
N PRO A 64 -11.76 4.24 6.38
CA PRO A 64 -13.04 4.83 6.74
C PRO A 64 -13.55 4.25 8.06
N GLN A 65 -14.32 5.04 8.78
CA GLN A 65 -14.87 4.68 10.08
C GLN A 65 -15.59 3.32 10.07
N PHE A 66 -16.35 3.04 9.02
CA PHE A 66 -17.13 1.81 8.97
C PHE A 66 -16.26 0.53 8.87
N PHE A 67 -15.05 0.61 8.35
CA PHE A 67 -14.13 -0.53 8.36
C PHE A 67 -13.59 -0.80 9.76
N ILE A 68 -13.38 0.25 10.54
CA ILE A 68 -12.91 0.11 11.92
C ILE A 68 -13.97 -0.57 12.78
N GLU A 69 -15.23 -0.20 12.57
CA GLU A 69 -16.36 -0.82 13.26
C GLU A 69 -16.47 -2.32 12.98
N ASN A 70 -15.93 -2.78 11.84
CA ASN A 70 -15.90 -4.20 11.48
C ASN A 70 -14.56 -4.86 11.78
N GLU A 71 -13.67 -4.19 12.48
CA GLU A 71 -12.38 -4.73 12.95
C GLU A 71 -11.45 -5.21 11.84
N PHE A 72 -11.44 -4.51 10.71
CA PHE A 72 -10.53 -4.84 9.61
C PHE A 72 -9.16 -4.18 9.70
N GLN A 73 -8.98 -3.25 10.64
CA GLN A 73 -7.73 -2.50 10.75
C GLN A 73 -6.58 -3.36 11.26
N HIS A 74 -5.39 -3.01 10.81
CA HIS A 74 -4.15 -3.61 11.28
C HIS A 74 -3.70 -2.89 12.55
N GLU A 75 -3.61 -3.60 13.66
CA GLU A 75 -3.30 -3.01 14.97
C GLU A 75 -1.81 -2.74 15.18
N GLY A 76 -0.94 -3.40 14.41
CA GLY A 76 0.51 -3.28 14.56
C GLY A 76 1.15 -2.15 13.78
N ILE A 77 0.38 -1.39 12.99
CA ILE A 77 0.94 -0.31 12.18
C ILE A 77 1.32 0.90 13.01
N THR A 78 2.19 1.75 12.43
CA THR A 78 2.73 2.91 13.14
C THR A 78 1.66 3.95 13.45
N LYS A 79 0.76 4.21 12.49
CA LYS A 79 -0.28 5.22 12.62
C LYS A 79 -1.53 4.80 11.84
N LEU A 80 -2.69 5.06 12.43
CA LEU A 80 -3.97 4.86 11.76
C LEU A 80 -4.70 6.19 11.65
N ILE A 81 -5.07 6.56 10.42
CA ILE A 81 -5.89 7.75 10.15
C ILE A 81 -7.29 7.27 9.81
N VAL A 82 -8.26 7.76 10.57
CA VAL A 82 -9.66 7.41 10.38
C VAL A 82 -10.34 8.51 9.57
N THR A 83 -10.99 8.12 8.49
CA THR A 83 -11.74 9.05 7.64
C THR A 83 -13.24 8.78 7.77
N LYS A 84 -14.05 9.75 7.40
CA LYS A 84 -15.51 9.61 7.52
C LYS A 84 -16.08 8.73 6.41
N ASP A 85 -15.47 8.70 5.23
CA ASP A 85 -15.94 7.92 4.08
C ASP A 85 -14.80 7.58 3.12
N MET A 86 -15.14 6.88 2.04
CA MET A 86 -14.16 6.45 1.05
C MET A 86 -13.57 7.60 0.24
N SER A 87 -14.33 8.67 0.01
CA SER A 87 -13.83 9.84 -0.70
C SER A 87 -12.73 10.54 0.08
N GLU A 88 -12.95 10.74 1.37
CA GLU A 88 -11.94 11.34 2.25
C GLU A 88 -10.71 10.44 2.36
N ARG A 89 -10.89 9.13 2.43
CA ARG A 89 -9.78 8.16 2.44
C ARG A 89 -8.91 8.31 1.20
N LYS A 90 -9.54 8.32 0.03
CA LYS A 90 -8.85 8.45 -1.25
C LYS A 90 -8.04 9.75 -1.30
N ASN A 91 -8.66 10.86 -0.92
CA ASN A 91 -8.01 12.17 -0.91
C ASN A 91 -6.82 12.20 0.07
N LYS A 92 -6.99 11.61 1.23
CA LYS A 92 -5.92 11.56 2.24
C LYS A 92 -4.74 10.73 1.77
N MET A 93 -4.97 9.61 1.14
CA MET A 93 -3.90 8.76 0.60
C MET A 93 -3.12 9.48 -0.51
N ILE A 94 -3.82 10.25 -1.34
CA ILE A 94 -3.18 11.05 -2.38
C ILE A 94 -2.38 12.21 -1.76
N GLU A 95 -2.95 12.88 -0.78
CA GLU A 95 -2.31 14.01 -0.10
C GLU A 95 -1.01 13.62 0.58
N LEU A 96 -1.00 12.49 1.28
CA LEU A 96 0.14 12.06 2.07
C LEU A 96 1.29 11.49 1.24
N GLY A 97 1.00 10.93 0.08
CA GLY A 97 1.99 10.24 -0.73
C GLY A 97 2.88 11.15 -1.55
N ASN A 98 4.15 10.78 -1.68
CA ASN A 98 5.10 11.41 -2.60
C ASN A 98 5.27 10.58 -3.86
N ALA A 99 5.20 9.28 -3.72
CA ALA A 99 5.22 8.32 -4.83
C ALA A 99 4.02 7.39 -4.67
N PHE A 100 3.56 6.85 -5.78
CA PHE A 100 2.34 6.02 -5.81
C PHE A 100 2.63 4.75 -6.58
N ILE A 101 2.30 3.61 -5.98
CA ILE A 101 2.46 2.31 -6.61
C ILE A 101 1.09 1.65 -6.67
N ALA A 102 0.69 1.22 -7.86
CA ALA A 102 -0.56 0.50 -8.05
C ALA A 102 -0.28 -0.90 -8.58
N PHE A 103 -0.68 -1.90 -7.81
CA PHE A 103 -0.64 -3.28 -8.28
C PHE A 103 -1.88 -3.55 -9.11
N PRO A 104 -1.74 -4.29 -10.22
CA PRO A 104 -2.89 -4.61 -11.06
C PRO A 104 -3.86 -5.54 -10.32
N ALA A 105 -5.07 -5.58 -10.81
CA ALA A 105 -6.05 -6.54 -10.32
C ALA A 105 -5.52 -7.97 -10.53
N VAL A 106 -5.99 -8.88 -9.68
CA VAL A 106 -5.54 -10.27 -9.68
C VAL A 106 -5.64 -10.93 -11.06
N SER A 107 -6.58 -10.47 -11.88
CA SER A 107 -6.77 -11.00 -13.24
C SER A 107 -5.55 -10.89 -14.14
N PHE A 108 -4.61 -10.02 -13.83
CA PHE A 108 -3.39 -9.90 -14.63
C PHE A 108 -2.30 -10.89 -14.22
N GLY A 109 -2.36 -11.43 -13.04
CA GLY A 109 -1.54 -12.56 -12.60
C GLY A 109 -0.03 -12.40 -12.65
N SER A 110 0.50 -11.25 -12.87
CA SER A 110 1.91 -11.09 -13.22
C SER A 110 2.61 -10.09 -12.31
N GLY A 111 2.67 -10.07 -11.18
CA GLY A 111 3.52 -9.23 -10.32
C GLY A 111 3.91 -7.86 -10.87
N PHE A 112 3.08 -7.27 -11.69
CA PHE A 112 3.29 -5.92 -12.20
C PHE A 112 2.92 -4.89 -11.17
N ALA A 113 3.69 -3.83 -11.10
CA ALA A 113 3.29 -2.62 -10.39
C ALA A 113 3.58 -1.41 -11.28
N ARG A 114 2.72 -0.41 -11.21
CA ARG A 114 2.95 0.87 -11.86
C ARG A 114 3.35 1.88 -10.80
N VAL A 115 4.50 2.51 -10.99
CA VAL A 115 5.02 3.52 -10.07
C VAL A 115 4.82 4.89 -10.68
N MET A 116 4.22 5.80 -9.91
CA MET A 116 4.02 7.18 -10.32
C MET A 116 4.61 8.09 -9.25
N TYR A 117 5.25 9.15 -9.69
CA TYR A 117 5.83 10.14 -8.78
C TYR A 117 5.07 11.44 -8.85
N ARG A 118 4.91 12.08 -7.71
CA ARG A 118 4.38 13.43 -7.67
C ARG A 118 5.54 14.41 -7.71
N SER A 119 5.50 15.32 -8.67
CA SER A 119 6.40 16.43 -8.78
C SER A 119 5.54 17.69 -8.82
N SER A 120 5.56 18.48 -7.75
CA SER A 120 4.65 19.62 -7.59
C SER A 120 3.19 19.15 -7.61
N ASN A 121 2.37 19.64 -8.52
CA ASN A 121 0.98 19.23 -8.66
C ASN A 121 0.74 18.27 -9.83
N THR A 122 1.82 17.73 -10.39
CA THR A 122 1.71 16.82 -11.53
C THR A 122 2.27 15.45 -11.22
N PHE A 123 1.69 14.44 -11.84
CA PHE A 123 2.21 13.07 -11.78
C PHE A 123 3.07 12.85 -13.00
N SER A 124 4.31 12.45 -12.81
CA SER A 124 5.19 12.15 -13.91
C SER A 124 5.67 10.70 -13.84
N SER A 125 5.80 10.14 -14.98
CA SER A 125 6.39 8.86 -15.36
C SER A 125 6.01 7.65 -14.52
N SER A 126 5.91 6.56 -15.18
CA SER A 126 5.70 5.27 -14.56
C SER A 126 6.89 4.36 -14.85
N VAL A 127 7.38 3.70 -13.82
CA VAL A 127 8.33 2.62 -13.95
C VAL A 127 7.59 1.33 -13.67
N ARG A 128 7.79 0.36 -14.54
CA ARG A 128 7.20 -0.94 -14.38
C ARG A 128 8.09 -1.79 -13.49
N LEU A 129 7.58 -2.20 -12.35
CA LEU A 129 8.25 -3.20 -11.54
C LEU A 129 7.78 -4.56 -12.03
N SER A 130 8.68 -5.30 -12.64
CA SER A 130 8.40 -6.64 -13.08
C SER A 130 9.01 -7.60 -12.08
N ASN A 131 8.20 -8.51 -11.61
CA ASN A 131 8.67 -9.60 -10.80
C ASN A 131 8.67 -10.84 -11.69
N GLY A 132 9.80 -11.10 -12.26
CA GLY A 132 9.98 -12.21 -13.19
C GLY A 132 9.78 -13.58 -12.60
#